data_1ddb109f9c9ef962ba1892cc0e49fd97
#
_entry.id   1ddb109f9c9ef962ba1892cc0e49fd97
#
_cell.length_a   1.000
_cell.length_b   1.000
_cell.length_c   1.000
_cell.angle_alpha   90.00
_cell.angle_beta   90.00
_cell.angle_gamma   90.00
#
_symmetry.space_group_name_H-M   'P 1'
#
loop_
_entity.id
_entity.type
_entity.pdbx_description
1 polymer ?
#
loop_
_entity_poly.entity_id
_entity_poly.type
_entity_poly.pdbx_seq_one_letter_code
_entity_poly.pdbx_strand_id
1 'polypeptide(L)'
;MIKTIDTSKVNEYKFALIETEKGTMKLKLFGDEAPQTVCNFATLANEGFYKDLNFHRVIPNFVIQGGCPHGNGIGGPGYEIICECDDQEHKHERGTLSMAHAGRDTGGSQFFICHSPQAHLDGVHTVFGQIDPKDKESLEVLDSIR
;
A
#
# COMPACT_ATOMS: atom_id res chain seq x y z
N MET A 1 -17.18 3.79 9.66
CA MET A 1 -16.79 3.45 11.06
C MET A 1 -15.30 3.18 11.12
N ILE A 2 -14.59 3.90 11.95
CA ILE A 2 -13.13 3.72 12.10
C ILE A 2 -12.88 2.53 13.03
N LYS A 3 -12.03 1.61 12.55
CA LYS A 3 -11.64 0.42 13.30
C LYS A 3 -10.23 0.60 13.84
N THR A 4 -10.03 0.29 15.12
CA THR A 4 -8.69 0.22 15.71
C THR A 4 -8.11 -1.16 15.39
N ILE A 5 -6.95 -1.18 14.73
CA ILE A 5 -6.33 -2.42 14.29
C ILE A 5 -5.40 -2.97 15.38
N ASP A 6 -5.49 -4.27 15.64
CA ASP A 6 -4.60 -4.96 16.57
C ASP A 6 -3.18 -5.00 15.98
N THR A 7 -2.23 -4.40 16.69
CA THR A 7 -0.83 -4.32 16.25
C THR A 7 0.10 -5.29 16.98
N SER A 8 -0.45 -6.23 17.74
CA SER A 8 0.36 -7.16 18.55
C SER A 8 1.33 -8.01 17.73
N LYS A 9 1.02 -8.24 16.46
CA LYS A 9 1.86 -9.06 15.57
C LYS A 9 2.66 -8.24 14.55
N VAL A 10 2.74 -6.92 14.72
CA VAL A 10 3.37 -6.04 13.73
C VAL A 10 4.81 -6.46 13.40
N ASN A 11 5.55 -6.96 14.39
CA ASN A 11 6.95 -7.37 14.19
C ASN A 11 7.09 -8.64 13.34
N GLU A 12 6.01 -9.36 13.09
CA GLU A 12 6.01 -10.53 12.22
C GLU A 12 5.85 -10.15 10.75
N TYR A 13 5.39 -8.95 10.47
CA TYR A 13 5.08 -8.49 9.11
C TYR A 13 6.21 -7.59 8.58
N LYS A 14 7.26 -8.24 8.06
CA LYS A 14 8.45 -7.52 7.60
C LYS A 14 8.45 -7.23 6.11
N PHE A 15 7.86 -8.12 5.32
CA PHE A 15 7.83 -8.01 3.86
C PHE A 15 6.47 -8.41 3.31
N ALA A 16 6.13 -7.85 2.16
CA ALA A 16 4.97 -8.27 1.38
C ALA A 16 5.43 -8.66 -0.03
N LEU A 17 4.80 -9.69 -0.58
CA LEU A 17 5.00 -10.09 -1.97
C LEU A 17 3.70 -9.81 -2.72
N ILE A 18 3.76 -8.98 -3.74
CA ILE A 18 2.61 -8.72 -4.60
C ILE A 18 2.85 -9.46 -5.91
N GLU A 19 2.09 -10.54 -6.11
CA GLU A 19 2.19 -11.37 -7.29
C GLU A 19 1.22 -10.88 -8.35
N THR A 20 1.73 -10.58 -9.53
CA THR A 20 0.95 -10.06 -10.65
C THR A 20 1.23 -10.87 -11.92
N GLU A 21 0.43 -10.66 -12.95
CA GLU A 21 0.67 -11.27 -14.27
C GLU A 21 2.01 -10.85 -14.86
N LYS A 22 2.55 -9.71 -14.43
CA LYS A 22 3.83 -9.18 -14.91
C LYS A 22 5.03 -9.66 -14.08
N GLY A 23 4.77 -10.34 -12.97
CA GLY A 23 5.80 -10.82 -12.05
C GLY A 23 5.48 -10.47 -10.61
N THR A 24 6.46 -10.64 -9.73
CA THR A 24 6.31 -10.41 -8.29
C THR A 24 7.11 -9.21 -7.84
N MET A 25 6.48 -8.34 -7.04
CA MET A 25 7.14 -7.21 -6.38
C MET A 25 7.31 -7.55 -4.90
N LYS A 26 8.52 -7.36 -4.37
CA LYS A 26 8.80 -7.54 -2.95
C LYS A 26 8.94 -6.18 -2.29
N LEU A 27 8.19 -5.97 -1.22
CA LEU A 27 8.17 -4.68 -0.51
C LEU A 27 8.51 -4.90 0.96
N LYS A 28 9.37 -4.04 1.49
CA LYS A 28 9.63 -4.00 2.92
C LYS A 28 8.50 -3.21 3.57
N LEU A 29 7.98 -3.73 4.69
CA LEU A 29 6.90 -3.08 5.42
C LEU A 29 7.46 -2.27 6.59
N PHE A 30 6.86 -1.10 6.85
CA PHE A 30 7.33 -0.16 7.87
C PHE A 30 6.43 -0.20 9.10
N GLY A 31 6.45 -1.32 9.82
CA GLY A 31 5.59 -1.52 10.98
C GLY A 31 5.86 -0.59 12.15
N ASP A 32 7.06 -0.02 12.25
CA ASP A 32 7.39 0.95 13.30
C ASP A 32 6.80 2.34 13.01
N GLU A 33 6.65 2.72 11.75
CA GLU A 33 6.07 4.01 11.37
C GLU A 33 4.55 3.95 11.20
N ALA A 34 4.01 2.82 10.74
CA ALA A 34 2.60 2.67 10.41
C ALA A 34 2.06 1.32 10.90
N PRO A 35 2.06 1.09 12.21
CA PRO A 35 1.71 -0.23 12.75
C PRO A 35 0.29 -0.68 12.40
N GLN A 36 -0.69 0.20 12.50
CA GLN A 36 -2.07 -0.19 12.17
C GLN A 36 -2.25 -0.43 10.67
N THR A 37 -1.64 0.40 9.83
CA THR A 37 -1.73 0.24 8.38
C THR A 37 -1.08 -1.07 7.94
N VAL A 38 0.11 -1.38 8.45
CA VAL A 38 0.81 -2.63 8.13
C VAL A 38 0.00 -3.83 8.58
N CYS A 39 -0.49 -3.84 9.82
CA CYS A 39 -1.27 -4.96 10.35
C CYS A 39 -2.59 -5.13 9.62
N ASN A 40 -3.25 -4.05 9.26
CA ASN A 40 -4.48 -4.12 8.48
C ASN A 40 -4.21 -4.75 7.10
N PHE A 41 -3.20 -4.27 6.40
CA PHE A 41 -2.82 -4.78 5.10
C PHE A 41 -2.45 -6.27 5.18
N ALA A 42 -1.61 -6.65 6.15
CA ALA A 42 -1.17 -8.04 6.32
C ALA A 42 -2.35 -8.97 6.67
N THR A 43 -3.24 -8.53 7.54
CA THR A 43 -4.42 -9.33 7.92
C THR A 43 -5.32 -9.56 6.71
N LEU A 44 -5.60 -8.52 5.94
CA LEU A 44 -6.40 -8.65 4.72
C LEU A 44 -5.73 -9.59 3.72
N ALA A 45 -4.42 -9.48 3.54
CA ALA A 45 -3.67 -10.35 2.64
C ALA A 45 -3.75 -11.82 3.08
N ASN A 46 -3.57 -12.06 4.37
CA ASN A 46 -3.61 -13.43 4.93
C ASN A 46 -5.00 -14.05 4.88
N GLU A 47 -6.04 -13.23 4.88
CA GLU A 47 -7.43 -13.70 4.73
C GLU A 47 -7.83 -13.91 3.26
N GLY A 48 -6.93 -13.64 2.32
CA GLY A 48 -7.22 -13.78 0.90
C GLY A 48 -8.01 -12.62 0.30
N PHE A 49 -8.14 -11.50 1.01
CA PHE A 49 -8.91 -10.35 0.55
C PHE A 49 -8.43 -9.81 -0.80
N TYR A 50 -7.10 -9.80 -1.00
CA TYR A 50 -6.51 -9.23 -2.23
C TYR A 50 -6.43 -10.22 -3.40
N LYS A 51 -6.86 -11.46 -3.19
CA LYS A 51 -6.79 -12.47 -4.24
C LYS A 51 -7.66 -12.06 -5.44
N ASP A 52 -7.08 -12.17 -6.64
CA ASP A 52 -7.76 -11.91 -7.91
C ASP A 52 -8.25 -10.46 -8.08
N LEU A 53 -7.69 -9.53 -7.30
CA LEU A 53 -7.97 -8.11 -7.50
C LEU A 53 -7.03 -7.54 -8.58
N ASN A 54 -7.40 -6.40 -9.15
CA ASN A 54 -6.61 -5.75 -10.19
C ASN A 54 -6.10 -4.39 -9.73
N PHE A 55 -5.16 -3.84 -10.49
CA PHE A 55 -4.78 -2.44 -10.37
C PHE A 55 -5.77 -1.64 -11.23
N HIS A 56 -6.84 -1.18 -10.60
CA HIS A 56 -7.94 -0.52 -11.29
C HIS A 56 -7.61 0.90 -11.77
N ARG A 57 -6.51 1.47 -11.26
CA ARG A 57 -6.06 2.79 -11.66
C ARG A 57 -4.55 2.75 -11.89
N VAL A 58 -4.16 2.96 -13.13
CA VAL A 58 -2.74 2.96 -13.53
C VAL A 58 -2.47 4.26 -14.27
N ILE A 59 -1.63 5.11 -13.69
CA ILE A 59 -1.25 6.39 -14.29
C ILE A 59 0.26 6.39 -14.48
N PRO A 60 0.77 6.29 -15.73
CA PRO A 60 2.21 6.26 -15.99
C PRO A 60 2.93 7.44 -15.35
N ASN A 61 4.11 7.18 -14.80
CA ASN A 61 4.95 8.17 -14.13
C ASN A 61 4.33 8.78 -12.87
N PHE A 62 3.22 8.24 -12.40
CA PHE A 62 2.56 8.65 -11.16
C PHE A 62 2.44 7.45 -10.22
N VAL A 63 1.35 6.69 -10.32
CA VAL A 63 1.09 5.57 -9.40
C VAL A 63 0.36 4.43 -10.10
N ILE A 64 0.43 3.23 -9.49
CA ILE A 64 -0.51 2.15 -9.74
C ILE A 64 -1.30 1.94 -8.46
N GLN A 65 -2.61 1.84 -8.55
CA GLN A 65 -3.52 1.73 -7.41
C GLN A 65 -4.37 0.46 -7.52
N GLY A 66 -4.45 -0.28 -6.43
CA GLY A 66 -5.24 -1.51 -6.38
C GLY A 66 -5.83 -1.75 -5.01
N GLY A 67 -6.30 -2.97 -4.78
CA GLY A 67 -6.86 -3.37 -3.48
C GLY A 67 -8.34 -3.06 -3.30
N CYS A 68 -9.03 -2.65 -4.37
CA CYS A 68 -10.48 -2.45 -4.33
C CYS A 68 -11.21 -3.76 -4.63
N PRO A 69 -12.06 -4.29 -3.72
CA PRO A 69 -12.74 -5.56 -3.97
C PRO A 69 -13.69 -5.53 -5.16
N HIS A 70 -14.16 -4.36 -5.55
CA HIS A 70 -15.05 -4.20 -6.72
C HIS A 70 -14.30 -3.79 -7.99
N GLY A 71 -12.99 -3.51 -7.90
CA GLY A 71 -12.16 -3.14 -9.03
C GLY A 71 -12.49 -1.78 -9.65
N ASN A 72 -13.22 -0.91 -8.95
CA ASN A 72 -13.68 0.38 -9.48
C ASN A 72 -13.28 1.59 -8.63
N GLY A 73 -12.50 1.37 -7.57
CA GLY A 73 -12.04 2.44 -6.70
C GLY A 73 -12.98 2.84 -5.57
N ILE A 74 -14.18 2.26 -5.51
CA ILE A 74 -15.20 2.64 -4.50
C ILE A 74 -15.24 1.67 -3.33
N GLY A 75 -14.86 0.41 -3.53
CA GLY A 75 -14.99 -0.63 -2.51
C GLY A 75 -13.86 -0.63 -1.48
N GLY A 76 -14.12 -1.30 -0.36
CA GLY A 76 -13.18 -1.46 0.73
C GLY A 76 -13.56 -2.63 1.62
N PRO A 77 -12.91 -2.78 2.79
CA PRO A 77 -13.12 -3.92 3.68
C PRO A 77 -14.35 -3.79 4.59
N GLY A 78 -15.09 -2.71 4.49
CA GLY A 78 -16.27 -2.47 5.31
C GLY A 78 -15.99 -1.63 6.56
N TYR A 79 -14.79 -1.11 6.69
CA TYR A 79 -14.39 -0.21 7.78
C TYR A 79 -13.28 0.72 7.28
N GLU A 80 -12.94 1.70 8.11
CA GLU A 80 -11.87 2.66 7.81
C GLU A 80 -10.81 2.60 8.90
N ILE A 81 -9.58 2.99 8.57
CA ILE A 81 -8.46 3.06 9.51
C ILE A 81 -7.91 4.47 9.58
N ILE A 82 -7.27 4.80 10.70
CA ILE A 82 -6.67 6.12 10.89
C ILE A 82 -5.46 6.31 9.98
N CYS A 83 -5.18 7.57 9.65
CA CYS A 83 -3.95 7.93 8.99
C CYS A 83 -2.80 7.90 9.99
N GLU A 84 -1.67 7.35 9.58
CA GLU A 84 -0.44 7.31 10.37
C GLU A 84 0.66 8.07 9.64
N CYS A 85 0.27 9.18 8.98
CA CYS A 85 1.13 9.91 8.05
C CYS A 85 1.82 11.13 8.65
N ASP A 86 1.55 11.45 9.92
CA ASP A 86 2.15 12.61 10.56
C ASP A 86 3.61 12.29 10.95
N ASP A 87 4.53 13.17 10.57
CA ASP A 87 5.95 13.07 10.93
C ASP A 87 6.64 11.76 10.53
N GLN A 88 6.21 11.14 9.43
CA GLN A 88 6.86 9.93 8.94
C GLN A 88 8.26 10.22 8.40
N GLU A 89 9.20 9.32 8.70
CA GLU A 89 10.56 9.37 8.16
C GLU A 89 10.58 9.06 6.66
N HIS A 90 9.85 8.02 6.25
CA HIS A 90 9.78 7.61 4.85
C HIS A 90 8.80 8.48 4.07
N LYS A 91 9.18 8.85 2.87
CA LYS A 91 8.41 9.74 2.00
C LYS A 91 7.97 8.99 0.74
N HIS A 92 7.15 9.66 -0.08
CA HIS A 92 6.65 9.07 -1.32
C HIS A 92 7.73 9.16 -2.40
N GLU A 93 8.47 8.08 -2.57
CA GLU A 93 9.53 7.93 -3.56
C GLU A 93 9.17 6.83 -4.55
N ARG A 94 10.00 6.62 -5.57
CA ARG A 94 9.79 5.51 -6.50
C ARG A 94 9.77 4.18 -5.75
N GLY A 95 8.72 3.38 -5.99
CA GLY A 95 8.54 2.09 -5.33
C GLY A 95 7.89 2.15 -3.96
N THR A 96 7.48 3.33 -3.49
CA THR A 96 6.81 3.48 -2.20
C THR A 96 5.40 2.94 -2.24
N LEU A 97 5.06 2.15 -1.21
CA LEU A 97 3.71 1.61 -0.98
C LEU A 97 3.00 2.50 0.03
N SER A 98 1.85 3.02 -0.34
CA SER A 98 1.12 3.98 0.48
C SER A 98 -0.39 3.67 0.47
N MET A 99 -1.09 4.14 1.49
CA MET A 99 -2.52 3.88 1.64
C MET A 99 -3.36 4.92 0.88
N ALA A 100 -4.20 4.44 -0.03
CA ALA A 100 -5.16 5.29 -0.71
C ALA A 100 -6.34 5.60 0.21
N HIS A 101 -6.89 6.82 0.08
CA HIS A 101 -8.07 7.22 0.85
C HIS A 101 -8.79 8.39 0.16
N ALA A 102 -9.97 8.68 0.65
CA ALA A 102 -10.82 9.79 0.16
C ALA A 102 -10.86 10.96 1.16
N GLY A 103 -9.80 11.13 1.93
CA GLY A 103 -9.67 12.13 2.98
C GLY A 103 -9.04 11.51 4.21
N ARG A 104 -8.73 12.33 5.21
CA ARG A 104 -8.07 11.84 6.43
C ARG A 104 -8.92 10.80 7.13
N ASP A 105 -8.26 9.71 7.57
CA ASP A 105 -8.87 8.61 8.33
C ASP A 105 -9.98 7.86 7.56
N THR A 106 -9.86 7.78 6.23
CA THR A 106 -10.80 7.03 5.39
C THR A 106 -10.13 5.88 4.64
N GLY A 107 -8.90 5.53 4.98
CA GLY A 107 -8.22 4.37 4.38
C GLY A 107 -8.90 3.06 4.72
N GLY A 108 -8.72 2.05 3.89
CA GLY A 108 -9.31 0.73 4.10
C GLY A 108 -8.44 -0.36 3.52
N SER A 109 -8.69 -0.76 2.28
CA SER A 109 -7.94 -1.82 1.61
C SER A 109 -7.16 -1.34 0.40
N GLN A 110 -7.51 -0.20 -0.17
CA GLN A 110 -6.85 0.28 -1.38
C GLN A 110 -5.49 0.88 -1.06
N PHE A 111 -4.53 0.57 -1.92
CA PHE A 111 -3.17 1.07 -1.80
C PHE A 111 -2.65 1.49 -3.17
N PHE A 112 -1.56 2.25 -3.17
CA PHE A 112 -0.88 2.59 -4.41
C PHE A 112 0.63 2.45 -4.25
N ILE A 113 1.30 2.24 -5.39
CA ILE A 113 2.77 2.18 -5.45
C ILE A 113 3.21 3.27 -6.42
N CYS A 114 4.18 4.09 -6.00
CA CYS A 114 4.64 5.23 -6.79
C CYS A 114 5.60 4.79 -7.89
N HIS A 115 5.33 5.22 -9.12
CA HIS A 115 6.27 5.04 -10.24
C HIS A 115 7.44 6.02 -10.14
N SER A 116 7.22 7.18 -9.54
CA SER A 116 8.21 8.24 -9.38
C SER A 116 7.94 9.00 -8.08
N PRO A 117 8.88 9.83 -7.59
CA PRO A 117 8.65 10.59 -6.36
C PRO A 117 7.43 11.51 -6.45
N GLN A 118 6.63 11.51 -5.38
CA GLN A 118 5.38 12.28 -5.29
C GLN A 118 5.35 13.03 -3.96
N ALA A 119 6.17 14.07 -3.85
CA ALA A 119 6.34 14.81 -2.59
C ALA A 119 5.04 15.45 -2.08
N HIS A 120 4.11 15.77 -2.97
CA HIS A 120 2.84 16.40 -2.58
C HIS A 120 1.94 15.46 -1.77
N LEU A 121 2.24 14.15 -1.75
CA LEU A 121 1.50 13.17 -0.97
C LEU A 121 2.05 12.99 0.44
N ASP A 122 3.25 13.50 0.71
CA ASP A 122 3.90 13.38 2.03
C ASP A 122 3.04 14.08 3.08
N GLY A 123 2.81 13.40 4.21
CA GLY A 123 1.97 13.91 5.28
C GLY A 123 0.48 13.83 5.03
N VAL A 124 0.04 13.37 3.86
CA VAL A 124 -1.37 13.23 3.49
C VAL A 124 -1.78 11.76 3.43
N HIS A 125 -0.94 10.93 2.84
CA HIS A 125 -1.15 9.48 2.76
C HIS A 125 -0.12 8.75 3.61
N THR A 126 -0.53 7.64 4.22
CA THR A 126 0.34 6.84 5.08
C THR A 126 1.26 5.96 4.25
N VAL A 127 2.57 6.22 4.32
CA VAL A 127 3.59 5.35 3.75
C VAL A 127 3.75 4.13 4.66
N PHE A 128 3.62 2.92 4.10
CA PHE A 128 3.77 1.72 4.95
C PHE A 128 4.65 0.65 4.34
N GLY A 129 5.27 0.91 3.21
CA GLY A 129 6.22 -0.03 2.62
C GLY A 129 6.99 0.57 1.45
N GLN A 130 7.96 -0.19 0.96
CA GLN A 130 8.76 0.25 -0.19
C GLN A 130 9.48 -0.92 -0.84
N ILE A 131 9.59 -0.88 -2.17
CA ILE A 131 10.48 -1.75 -2.92
C ILE A 131 11.91 -1.28 -2.67
N ASP A 132 12.82 -2.20 -2.32
CA ASP A 132 14.23 -1.87 -2.15
C ASP A 132 14.76 -1.24 -3.46
N PRO A 133 15.38 -0.04 -3.41
CA PRO A 133 15.92 0.59 -4.61
C PRO A 133 16.94 -0.26 -5.36
N LYS A 134 17.49 -1.27 -4.71
CA LYS A 134 18.47 -2.21 -5.32
C LYS A 134 17.79 -3.44 -5.92
N ASP A 135 16.51 -3.64 -5.67
CA ASP A 135 15.75 -4.78 -6.18
C ASP A 135 15.25 -4.47 -7.60
N LYS A 136 16.11 -4.72 -8.58
CA LYS A 136 15.81 -4.42 -9.98
C LYS A 136 14.63 -5.21 -10.52
N GLU A 137 14.48 -6.47 -10.11
CA GLU A 137 13.38 -7.32 -10.58
C GLU A 137 12.02 -6.76 -10.17
N SER A 138 11.88 -6.37 -8.90
CA SER A 138 10.64 -5.76 -8.41
C SER A 138 10.35 -4.44 -9.12
N LEU A 139 11.37 -3.60 -9.33
CA LEU A 139 11.21 -2.33 -10.02
C LEU A 139 10.84 -2.51 -11.50
N GLU A 140 11.37 -3.55 -12.15
CA GLU A 140 10.99 -3.88 -13.52
C GLU A 140 9.53 -4.31 -13.61
N VAL A 141 9.05 -5.07 -12.62
CA VAL A 141 7.64 -5.45 -12.55
C VAL A 141 6.78 -4.21 -12.40
N LEU A 142 7.15 -3.30 -11.49
CA LEU A 142 6.46 -2.03 -11.31
C LEU A 142 6.37 -1.25 -12.63
N ASP A 143 7.49 -1.13 -13.34
CA ASP A 143 7.54 -0.39 -14.61
C ASP A 143 6.71 -1.05 -15.71
N SER A 144 6.50 -2.36 -15.64
CA SER A 144 5.70 -3.08 -16.63
C SER A 144 4.19 -2.89 -16.44
N ILE A 145 3.78 -2.42 -15.27
CA ILE A 145 2.37 -2.12 -14.97
C ILE A 145 2.13 -0.64 -15.27
N ARG A 146 1.67 -0.37 -16.51
CA ARG A 146 1.41 1.00 -16.94
C ARG A 146 0.55 1.07 -18.21
#